data_3afc43f5adb5f07ed741f9495f1f087a
#
_entry.id   3afc43f5adb5f07ed741f9495f1f087a
#
_cell.length_a   1.000
_cell.length_b   1.000
_cell.length_c   1.000
_cell.angle_alpha   90.00
_cell.angle_beta   90.00
_cell.angle_gamma   90.00
#
_symmetry.space_group_name_H-M   'P 1'
#
loop_
_entity.id
_entity.type
_entity.pdbx_description
1 polymer ?
#
loop_
_entity_poly.entity_id
_entity_poly.type
_entity_poly.pdbx_seq_one_letter_code
_entity_poly.pdbx_strand_id
1 'polypeptide(L)'
;MTCFIKILFIVLCCQLCACKPKLNTAFAWKQLSYEIDGVLYNKDTNLRVRPNAIYFDNDVPDDEKFFIQYNNVPSGVEVYKDRVFVTVPRRRFGIPSTLNYVRLSSDKAPVLKPYPDSRNDQLVSLYRPRVDACGRLWAVDTGLLEVPDARTQLQKPSIVVFDLKTDRLLLKYELKDSDLISERSPGGLTSITVDVTANTCDDAYAYINDLATEGMVVFSLRKLDSWRIEHETFKHDPTALNFTVGGNVITWRDGLFSISLSEPDQHGTRLAYYHPMVSLNEYTVTTDFLKTPGRTPTFKI
;
A
#
# COMPACT_ATOMS: atom_id res chain seq x y z
N MET A 1 -44.67 -39.91 -7.92
CA MET A 1 -43.47 -39.83 -7.08
C MET A 1 -42.33 -38.92 -7.60
N THR A 2 -42.37 -38.50 -8.87
CA THR A 2 -41.28 -37.71 -9.50
C THR A 2 -41.40 -36.19 -9.30
N CYS A 3 -42.55 -35.65 -8.92
CA CYS A 3 -42.73 -34.21 -8.75
C CYS A 3 -42.25 -33.67 -7.37
N PHE A 4 -42.38 -34.49 -6.34
CA PHE A 4 -41.92 -34.12 -4.96
C PHE A 4 -40.40 -34.05 -4.83
N ILE A 5 -39.67 -34.87 -5.57
CA ILE A 5 -38.20 -34.91 -5.52
C ILE A 5 -37.60 -33.65 -6.17
N LYS A 6 -38.22 -33.13 -7.26
CA LYS A 6 -37.73 -31.90 -7.90
C LYS A 6 -37.93 -30.65 -7.07
N ILE A 7 -39.04 -30.56 -6.32
CA ILE A 7 -39.32 -29.44 -5.43
C ILE A 7 -38.35 -29.46 -4.23
N LEU A 8 -38.01 -30.63 -3.69
CA LEU A 8 -37.05 -30.77 -2.58
C LEU A 8 -35.63 -30.36 -2.99
N PHE A 9 -35.23 -30.66 -4.25
CA PHE A 9 -33.92 -30.25 -4.77
C PHE A 9 -33.82 -28.73 -4.97
N ILE A 10 -34.91 -28.08 -5.43
CA ILE A 10 -34.93 -26.62 -5.61
C ILE A 10 -34.90 -25.90 -4.25
N VAL A 11 -35.58 -26.41 -3.24
CA VAL A 11 -35.57 -25.84 -1.89
C VAL A 11 -34.22 -26.05 -1.22
N LEU A 12 -33.55 -27.19 -1.42
CA LEU A 12 -32.20 -27.45 -0.92
C LEU A 12 -31.13 -26.57 -1.58
N CYS A 13 -31.23 -26.34 -2.91
CA CYS A 13 -30.36 -25.42 -3.63
C CYS A 13 -30.56 -23.96 -3.19
N CYS A 14 -31.80 -23.52 -2.90
CA CYS A 14 -32.05 -22.17 -2.37
C CYS A 14 -31.51 -21.99 -0.94
N GLN A 15 -31.50 -23.03 -0.11
CA GLN A 15 -30.91 -22.96 1.23
C GLN A 15 -29.38 -22.93 1.22
N LEU A 16 -28.73 -23.55 0.23
CA LEU A 16 -27.29 -23.49 0.06
C LEU A 16 -26.78 -22.17 -0.55
N CYS A 17 -27.65 -21.39 -1.23
CA CYS A 17 -27.33 -20.09 -1.78
C CYS A 17 -27.46 -18.93 -0.78
N ALA A 18 -27.92 -19.17 0.45
CA ALA A 18 -28.21 -18.11 1.44
C ALA A 18 -27.05 -17.83 2.43
N CYS A 19 -25.94 -18.52 2.33
CA CYS A 19 -24.75 -18.20 3.15
C CYS A 19 -23.94 -17.08 2.48
N LYS A 20 -24.44 -15.83 2.57
CA LYS A 20 -23.56 -14.68 2.35
C LYS A 20 -22.47 -14.74 3.43
N PRO A 21 -21.18 -14.75 3.04
CA PRO A 21 -20.13 -14.73 4.02
C PRO A 21 -20.32 -13.49 4.92
N LYS A 22 -20.49 -13.73 6.22
CA LYS A 22 -20.65 -12.65 7.19
C LYS A 22 -19.29 -11.99 7.36
N LEU A 23 -19.17 -10.74 6.93
CA LEU A 23 -17.97 -9.94 7.20
C LEU A 23 -17.88 -9.70 8.72
N ASN A 24 -16.73 -10.03 9.28
CA ASN A 24 -16.44 -9.78 10.67
C ASN A 24 -15.36 -8.69 10.78
N THR A 25 -15.62 -7.69 11.63
CA THR A 25 -14.62 -6.68 11.94
C THR A 25 -13.52 -7.31 12.80
N ALA A 26 -12.29 -7.37 12.26
CA ALA A 26 -11.13 -7.82 13.00
C ALA A 26 -10.70 -6.75 14.03
N PHE A 27 -10.44 -5.53 13.54
CA PHE A 27 -10.00 -4.40 14.35
C PHE A 27 -10.82 -3.14 14.05
N ALA A 28 -10.93 -2.27 15.05
CA ALA A 28 -11.58 -0.96 14.92
C ALA A 28 -10.92 0.04 15.86
N TRP A 29 -10.16 0.97 15.31
CA TRP A 29 -9.51 2.04 16.05
C TRP A 29 -10.32 3.34 15.94
N LYS A 30 -10.47 4.07 17.03
CA LYS A 30 -10.87 5.48 16.99
C LYS A 30 -9.67 6.35 16.62
N GLN A 31 -8.52 6.04 17.21
CA GLN A 31 -7.22 6.63 16.95
C GLN A 31 -6.15 5.55 17.18
N LEU A 32 -5.05 5.63 16.45
CA LEU A 32 -3.95 4.69 16.59
C LEU A 32 -3.14 4.98 17.86
N SER A 33 -2.54 3.93 18.40
CA SER A 33 -1.58 3.98 19.49
C SER A 33 -0.40 3.09 19.14
N TYR A 34 0.77 3.36 19.73
CA TYR A 34 1.99 2.61 19.47
C TYR A 34 2.61 2.08 20.76
N GLU A 35 3.27 0.93 20.67
CA GLU A 35 4.22 0.45 21.66
C GLU A 35 5.61 0.41 20.99
N ILE A 36 6.52 1.25 21.46
CA ILE A 36 7.86 1.40 20.91
C ILE A 36 8.86 1.27 22.08
N ASP A 37 9.76 0.29 22.03
CA ASP A 37 10.73 -0.02 23.06
C ASP A 37 10.13 -0.17 24.47
N GLY A 38 8.92 -0.78 24.52
CA GLY A 38 8.18 -1.00 25.76
C GLY A 38 7.44 0.24 26.28
N VAL A 39 7.49 1.36 25.56
CA VAL A 39 6.75 2.59 25.91
C VAL A 39 5.48 2.66 25.11
N LEU A 40 4.34 2.91 25.81
CA LEU A 40 3.03 3.09 25.20
C LEU A 40 2.81 4.58 24.83
N TYR A 41 2.54 4.82 23.56
CA TYR A 41 2.18 6.14 23.00
C TYR A 41 0.69 6.12 22.62
N ASN A 42 -0.15 6.70 23.46
CA ASN A 42 -1.60 6.78 23.29
C ASN A 42 -2.18 8.19 23.52
N LYS A 43 -1.32 9.17 23.65
CA LYS A 43 -1.61 10.61 23.71
C LYS A 43 -0.42 11.37 23.15
N ASP A 44 -0.64 12.58 22.72
CA ASP A 44 0.42 13.43 22.18
C ASP A 44 1.59 13.54 23.13
N THR A 45 2.79 13.48 22.58
CA THR A 45 4.02 13.55 23.37
C THR A 45 5.19 14.13 22.58
N ASN A 46 5.95 14.98 23.26
CA ASN A 46 7.16 15.61 22.74
C ASN A 46 8.40 14.71 22.89
N LEU A 47 8.26 13.60 23.61
CA LEU A 47 9.42 12.86 24.10
C LEU A 47 9.79 11.68 23.18
N ARG A 48 10.76 11.89 22.31
CA ARG A 48 11.92 10.99 22.35
C ARG A 48 12.78 11.51 23.51
N VAL A 49 12.77 10.82 24.64
CA VAL A 49 13.42 11.25 25.88
C VAL A 49 14.81 11.81 25.60
N ARG A 50 14.98 13.14 25.71
CA ARG A 50 16.32 13.74 25.93
C ARG A 50 16.55 13.72 27.44
N PRO A 51 17.54 12.99 27.94
CA PRO A 51 17.86 13.02 29.36
C PRO A 51 18.08 14.47 29.82
N ASN A 52 17.47 14.84 30.96
CA ASN A 52 17.66 16.14 31.63
C ASN A 52 17.00 17.36 30.98
N ALA A 53 16.00 17.21 30.10
CA ALA A 53 15.23 18.34 29.65
C ALA A 53 13.81 18.31 30.25
N ILE A 54 13.36 19.43 30.79
CA ILE A 54 11.96 19.63 31.22
C ILE A 54 11.27 20.44 30.13
N TYR A 55 10.21 19.87 29.52
CA TYR A 55 9.39 20.56 28.54
C TYR A 55 7.96 20.65 29.07
N PHE A 56 7.32 21.76 28.84
CA PHE A 56 5.87 21.86 28.93
C PHE A 56 5.25 21.49 27.57
N ASP A 57 4.13 20.79 27.56
CA ASP A 57 3.51 20.27 26.33
C ASP A 57 3.22 21.35 25.27
N ASN A 58 3.04 22.62 25.68
CA ASN A 58 2.78 23.74 24.79
C ASN A 58 4.03 24.45 24.26
N ASP A 59 5.21 24.08 24.74
CA ASP A 59 6.48 24.77 24.39
C ASP A 59 7.18 24.13 23.20
N VAL A 60 6.68 22.99 22.71
CA VAL A 60 7.29 22.22 21.63
C VAL A 60 6.42 22.35 20.38
N PRO A 61 6.96 22.88 19.28
CA PRO A 61 6.26 22.97 18.02
C PRO A 61 5.93 21.58 17.46
N ASP A 62 4.92 21.47 16.63
CA ASP A 62 4.40 20.19 16.11
C ASP A 62 5.43 19.40 15.30
N ASP A 63 6.36 20.06 14.63
CA ASP A 63 7.45 19.43 13.86
C ASP A 63 8.52 18.75 14.73
N GLU A 64 8.58 19.12 16.02
CA GLU A 64 9.47 18.47 17.00
C GLU A 64 8.78 17.37 17.82
N LYS A 65 7.44 17.24 17.74
CA LYS A 65 6.68 16.23 18.47
C LYS A 65 6.95 14.83 17.90
N PHE A 66 7.31 13.91 18.78
CA PHE A 66 7.54 12.52 18.41
C PHE A 66 6.24 11.81 18.01
N PHE A 67 5.14 12.07 18.72
CA PHE A 67 3.84 11.47 18.47
C PHE A 67 2.71 12.49 18.62
N ILE A 68 1.91 12.62 17.55
CA ILE A 68 0.65 13.37 17.53
C ILE A 68 -0.43 12.38 17.10
N GLN A 69 -1.25 11.95 18.05
CA GLN A 69 -2.17 10.82 17.85
C GLN A 69 -3.13 11.05 16.67
N TYR A 70 -3.71 12.24 16.57
CA TYR A 70 -4.66 12.61 15.51
C TYR A 70 -4.05 12.53 14.09
N ASN A 71 -2.75 12.74 13.96
CA ASN A 71 -2.05 12.75 12.68
C ASN A 71 -1.76 11.35 12.11
N ASN A 72 -1.92 10.31 12.94
CA ASN A 72 -1.60 8.94 12.57
C ASN A 72 -2.78 8.27 11.86
N VAL A 73 -2.82 8.37 10.53
CA VAL A 73 -3.87 7.82 9.67
C VAL A 73 -3.35 6.60 8.91
N PRO A 74 -3.93 5.39 9.10
CA PRO A 74 -3.50 4.20 8.39
C PRO A 74 -3.92 4.28 6.90
N SER A 75 -3.05 3.84 5.98
CA SER A 75 -3.30 3.87 4.54
C SER A 75 -3.19 2.52 3.86
N GLY A 76 -2.48 1.57 4.44
CA GLY A 76 -2.31 0.24 3.88
C GLY A 76 -2.42 -0.84 4.94
N VAL A 77 -2.91 -2.00 4.51
CA VAL A 77 -3.02 -3.20 5.33
C VAL A 77 -2.65 -4.42 4.50
N GLU A 78 -1.91 -5.34 5.13
CA GLU A 78 -1.58 -6.63 4.54
C GLU A 78 -1.54 -7.71 5.62
N VAL A 79 -1.79 -8.96 5.27
CA VAL A 79 -1.90 -10.06 6.25
C VAL A 79 -0.92 -11.17 5.91
N TYR A 80 -0.18 -11.63 6.90
CA TYR A 80 0.63 -12.84 6.81
C TYR A 80 0.49 -13.68 8.06
N LYS A 81 -0.17 -14.84 7.93
CA LYS A 81 -0.51 -15.72 9.05
C LYS A 81 -1.30 -14.98 10.14
N ASP A 82 -0.73 -14.87 11.34
CA ASP A 82 -1.34 -14.18 12.49
C ASP A 82 -0.93 -12.70 12.60
N ARG A 83 -0.13 -12.18 11.67
CA ARG A 83 0.30 -10.79 11.65
C ARG A 83 -0.48 -9.97 10.64
N VAL A 84 -0.91 -8.80 11.05
CA VAL A 84 -1.53 -7.78 10.21
C VAL A 84 -0.58 -6.59 10.17
N PHE A 85 -0.03 -6.30 9.00
CA PHE A 85 0.83 -5.15 8.76
C PHE A 85 -0.01 -3.93 8.48
N VAL A 86 0.35 -2.81 9.08
CA VAL A 86 -0.36 -1.54 8.93
C VAL A 86 0.65 -0.45 8.62
N THR A 87 0.44 0.27 7.53
CA THR A 87 1.28 1.42 7.18
C THR A 87 0.61 2.73 7.56
N VAL A 88 1.44 3.65 8.02
CA VAL A 88 1.07 5.03 8.37
C VAL A 88 2.06 5.95 7.65
N PRO A 89 1.74 6.44 6.46
CA PRO A 89 2.66 7.31 5.71
C PRO A 89 2.85 8.65 6.41
N ARG A 90 4.08 9.16 6.36
CA ARG A 90 4.45 10.43 7.01
C ARG A 90 3.97 11.63 6.21
N ARG A 91 2.66 11.89 6.28
CA ARG A 91 1.98 13.06 5.69
C ARG A 91 1.69 14.17 6.69
N ARG A 92 2.07 13.97 7.93
CA ARG A 92 1.91 14.91 9.06
C ARG A 92 3.08 14.72 10.01
N PHE A 93 3.29 15.71 10.89
CA PHE A 93 4.23 15.58 12.00
C PHE A 93 3.74 14.57 13.04
N GLY A 94 4.63 14.06 13.87
CA GLY A 94 4.30 13.18 14.98
C GLY A 94 3.83 11.77 14.55
N ILE A 95 4.40 11.24 13.46
CA ILE A 95 4.21 9.84 13.03
C ILE A 95 5.51 9.07 13.29
N PRO A 96 5.56 8.28 14.38
CA PRO A 96 6.81 7.68 14.84
C PRO A 96 7.29 6.54 13.96
N SER A 97 6.37 5.78 13.35
CA SER A 97 6.70 4.63 12.52
C SER A 97 5.75 4.51 11.33
N THR A 98 6.32 4.33 10.14
CA THR A 98 5.56 4.20 8.89
C THR A 98 5.13 2.77 8.57
N LEU A 99 5.89 1.75 9.00
CA LEU A 99 5.55 0.33 8.83
C LEU A 99 5.42 -0.33 10.19
N ASN A 100 4.27 -0.93 10.44
CA ASN A 100 3.91 -1.47 11.75
C ASN A 100 3.20 -2.81 11.58
N TYR A 101 3.06 -3.54 12.68
CA TYR A 101 2.24 -4.75 12.73
C TYR A 101 1.46 -4.85 14.02
N VAL A 102 0.37 -5.63 13.95
CA VAL A 102 -0.35 -6.17 15.10
C VAL A 102 -0.54 -7.66 14.90
N ARG A 103 -0.82 -8.39 15.97
CA ARG A 103 -1.23 -9.80 15.88
C ARG A 103 -2.75 -9.91 15.89
N LEU A 104 -3.28 -10.88 15.13
CA LEU A 104 -4.68 -11.25 15.24
C LEU A 104 -4.95 -11.71 16.68
N SER A 105 -5.84 -11.02 17.34
CA SER A 105 -6.18 -11.23 18.75
C SER A 105 -7.64 -10.89 19.01
N SER A 106 -8.09 -11.13 20.24
CA SER A 106 -9.42 -10.73 20.71
C SER A 106 -9.54 -9.22 20.99
N ASP A 107 -8.42 -8.52 21.16
CA ASP A 107 -8.40 -7.07 21.28
C ASP A 107 -8.85 -6.44 19.96
N LYS A 108 -9.84 -5.54 20.05
CA LYS A 108 -10.41 -4.86 18.87
C LYS A 108 -9.67 -3.61 18.45
N ALA A 109 -8.83 -3.06 19.30
CA ALA A 109 -8.02 -1.87 19.03
C ALA A 109 -6.57 -2.05 19.51
N PRO A 110 -5.85 -3.08 18.99
CA PRO A 110 -4.49 -3.38 19.45
C PRO A 110 -3.54 -2.23 19.14
N VAL A 111 -2.51 -2.07 19.97
CA VAL A 111 -1.45 -1.08 19.76
C VAL A 111 -0.54 -1.52 18.62
N LEU A 112 -0.13 -0.58 17.78
CA LEU A 112 0.81 -0.84 16.69
C LEU A 112 2.23 -1.02 17.25
N LYS A 113 2.97 -1.95 16.66
CA LYS A 113 4.40 -2.14 16.91
C LYS A 113 5.19 -1.89 15.62
N PRO A 114 6.28 -1.12 15.64
CA PRO A 114 7.13 -0.92 14.48
C PRO A 114 7.63 -2.25 13.90
N TYR A 115 7.74 -2.31 12.57
CA TYR A 115 8.26 -3.47 11.86
C TYR A 115 9.46 -3.08 10.97
N PRO A 116 10.54 -3.86 10.94
CA PRO A 116 10.75 -5.11 11.70
C PRO A 116 11.02 -4.92 13.19
N ASP A 117 11.50 -3.77 13.60
CA ASP A 117 11.74 -3.36 14.99
C ASP A 117 11.66 -1.82 15.13
N SER A 118 11.95 -1.30 16.32
CA SER A 118 11.88 0.13 16.63
C SER A 118 12.97 0.98 15.95
N ARG A 119 13.96 0.34 15.31
CA ARG A 119 15.05 0.98 14.58
C ARG A 119 14.77 1.07 13.09
N ASN A 120 13.50 0.96 12.68
CA ASN A 120 13.10 1.11 11.28
C ASN A 120 13.10 2.58 10.80
N ASP A 121 13.87 3.43 11.44
CA ASP A 121 14.14 4.83 11.09
C ASP A 121 14.77 5.01 9.69
N GLN A 122 15.23 3.90 9.08
CA GLN A 122 15.64 3.87 7.68
C GLN A 122 14.46 3.95 6.67
N LEU A 123 13.21 3.69 7.12
CA LEU A 123 12.00 3.81 6.31
C LEU A 123 11.38 5.19 6.51
N VAL A 124 11.20 5.92 5.41
CA VAL A 124 10.65 7.28 5.47
C VAL A 124 9.13 7.27 5.43
N SER A 125 8.52 6.78 4.35
CA SER A 125 7.06 6.86 4.19
C SER A 125 6.54 5.78 3.24
N LEU A 126 5.77 4.84 3.78
CA LEU A 126 5.16 3.73 3.06
C LEU A 126 3.64 3.86 3.02
N TYR A 127 3.04 3.52 1.87
CA TYR A 127 1.58 3.52 1.72
C TYR A 127 1.01 2.12 1.75
N ARG A 128 0.91 1.41 0.64
CA ARG A 128 0.27 0.09 0.56
C ARG A 128 1.29 -1.00 0.29
N PRO A 129 1.61 -1.83 1.28
CA PRO A 129 2.49 -2.97 1.09
C PRO A 129 1.75 -4.13 0.42
N ARG A 130 2.50 -5.16 0.02
CA ARG A 130 1.96 -6.42 -0.51
C ARG A 130 2.73 -7.61 0.02
N VAL A 131 2.03 -8.61 0.53
CA VAL A 131 2.61 -9.93 0.82
C VAL A 131 2.53 -10.79 -0.44
N ASP A 132 3.65 -11.44 -0.80
CA ASP A 132 3.72 -12.31 -1.96
C ASP A 132 3.57 -13.81 -1.62
N ALA A 133 3.42 -14.63 -2.65
CA ALA A 133 3.28 -16.08 -2.51
C ALA A 133 4.52 -16.78 -1.92
N CYS A 134 5.65 -16.09 -1.83
CA CYS A 134 6.92 -16.59 -1.27
C CYS A 134 7.13 -16.21 0.20
N GLY A 135 6.16 -15.51 0.81
CA GLY A 135 6.22 -15.09 2.20
C GLY A 135 7.12 -13.88 2.43
N ARG A 136 7.16 -12.97 1.45
CA ARG A 136 7.89 -11.71 1.54
C ARG A 136 6.91 -10.54 1.58
N LEU A 137 7.26 -9.50 2.33
CA LEU A 137 6.55 -8.22 2.34
C LEU A 137 7.26 -7.24 1.43
N TRP A 138 6.57 -6.73 0.43
CA TRP A 138 7.03 -5.73 -0.51
C TRP A 138 6.38 -4.40 -0.21
N ALA A 139 7.15 -3.32 -0.27
CA ALA A 139 6.61 -1.97 -0.19
C ALA A 139 7.46 -1.00 -1.02
N VAL A 140 6.89 0.16 -1.34
CA VAL A 140 7.64 1.29 -1.85
C VAL A 140 7.81 2.28 -0.70
N ASP A 141 9.06 2.57 -0.35
CA ASP A 141 9.38 3.73 0.45
C ASP A 141 9.54 4.93 -0.48
N THR A 142 8.64 5.88 -0.35
CA THR A 142 8.68 7.09 -1.17
C THR A 142 9.88 7.97 -0.87
N GLY A 143 10.51 7.78 0.29
CA GLY A 143 11.61 8.62 0.77
C GLY A 143 11.20 10.06 1.07
N LEU A 144 9.89 10.35 1.04
CA LEU A 144 9.32 11.69 1.08
C LEU A 144 8.61 11.96 2.41
N LEU A 145 8.96 13.04 3.07
CA LEU A 145 8.12 13.66 4.09
C LEU A 145 7.17 14.63 3.41
N GLU A 146 5.88 14.32 3.47
CA GLU A 146 4.84 15.12 2.81
C GLU A 146 4.03 15.92 3.85
N VAL A 147 4.74 16.51 4.82
CA VAL A 147 4.11 17.33 5.85
C VAL A 147 3.66 18.66 5.27
N PRO A 148 2.58 19.26 5.79
CA PRO A 148 2.12 20.57 5.35
C PRO A 148 3.24 21.61 5.43
N ASP A 149 3.38 22.41 4.37
CA ASP A 149 4.36 23.50 4.22
C ASP A 149 5.84 23.09 4.28
N ALA A 150 6.13 21.77 4.38
CA ALA A 150 7.51 21.26 4.51
C ALA A 150 7.70 19.92 3.77
N ARG A 151 7.37 19.90 2.47
CA ARG A 151 7.63 18.70 1.64
C ARG A 151 9.13 18.54 1.44
N THR A 152 9.70 17.43 1.93
CA THR A 152 11.13 17.19 1.88
C THR A 152 11.44 15.76 1.44
N GLN A 153 12.20 15.63 0.34
CA GLN A 153 12.74 14.34 -0.09
C GLN A 153 13.98 14.01 0.76
N LEU A 154 13.86 13.04 1.67
CA LEU A 154 14.95 12.61 2.56
C LEU A 154 15.83 11.55 1.93
N GLN A 155 15.24 10.63 1.15
CA GLN A 155 15.92 9.53 0.47
C GLN A 155 15.32 9.35 -0.92
N LYS A 156 16.05 8.72 -1.84
CA LYS A 156 15.46 8.29 -3.11
C LYS A 156 14.35 7.28 -2.86
N PRO A 157 13.26 7.32 -3.66
CA PRO A 157 12.25 6.28 -3.61
C PRO A 157 12.87 4.91 -3.81
N SER A 158 12.48 3.94 -3.00
CA SER A 158 13.04 2.60 -3.07
C SER A 158 12.00 1.51 -2.87
N ILE A 159 12.20 0.37 -3.53
CA ILE A 159 11.48 -0.87 -3.26
C ILE A 159 12.19 -1.53 -2.09
N VAL A 160 11.44 -1.87 -1.04
CA VAL A 160 11.92 -2.64 0.09
C VAL A 160 11.22 -3.98 0.17
N VAL A 161 11.99 -5.05 0.42
CA VAL A 161 11.46 -6.42 0.51
C VAL A 161 11.97 -7.06 1.78
N PHE A 162 11.05 -7.54 2.61
CA PHE A 162 11.36 -8.25 3.85
C PHE A 162 10.98 -9.73 3.75
N ASP A 163 11.82 -10.60 4.29
CA ASP A 163 11.46 -12.00 4.55
C ASP A 163 10.61 -12.09 5.81
N LEU A 164 9.36 -12.51 5.69
CA LEU A 164 8.42 -12.60 6.80
C LEU A 164 8.62 -13.81 7.71
N LYS A 165 9.57 -14.69 7.41
CA LYS A 165 9.98 -15.79 8.31
C LYS A 165 11.07 -15.35 9.29
N THR A 166 11.97 -14.49 8.82
CA THR A 166 13.16 -14.06 9.58
C THR A 166 13.13 -12.59 9.96
N ASP A 167 12.16 -11.84 9.44
CA ASP A 167 11.98 -10.39 9.59
C ASP A 167 13.19 -9.57 9.11
N ARG A 168 13.97 -10.14 8.17
CA ARG A 168 15.15 -9.49 7.60
C ARG A 168 14.81 -8.73 6.33
N LEU A 169 15.43 -7.58 6.17
CA LEU A 169 15.44 -6.88 4.89
C LEU A 169 16.25 -7.70 3.87
N LEU A 170 15.60 -8.15 2.80
CA LEU A 170 16.21 -8.90 1.70
C LEU A 170 16.73 -7.99 0.60
N LEU A 171 16.00 -6.89 0.33
CA LEU A 171 16.30 -5.97 -0.76
C LEU A 171 15.88 -4.56 -0.37
N LYS A 172 16.76 -3.59 -0.68
CA LYS A 172 16.45 -2.18 -0.87
C LYS A 172 16.96 -1.77 -2.24
N TYR A 173 16.06 -1.51 -3.18
CA TYR A 173 16.37 -1.11 -4.55
C TYR A 173 15.92 0.33 -4.76
N GLU A 174 16.85 1.24 -4.95
CA GLU A 174 16.55 2.63 -5.29
C GLU A 174 16.06 2.72 -6.73
N LEU A 175 14.91 3.38 -6.94
CA LEU A 175 14.39 3.63 -8.28
C LEU A 175 15.34 4.55 -9.07
N LYS A 176 15.45 4.31 -10.35
CA LYS A 176 16.29 5.10 -11.24
C LYS A 176 15.68 6.49 -11.48
N ASP A 177 16.49 7.47 -11.79
CA ASP A 177 16.00 8.81 -12.16
C ASP A 177 15.11 8.75 -13.42
N SER A 178 15.35 7.80 -14.32
CA SER A 178 14.49 7.55 -15.50
C SER A 178 13.10 7.00 -15.17
N ASP A 179 12.89 6.46 -13.96
CA ASP A 179 11.58 5.97 -13.50
C ASP A 179 10.74 7.10 -12.90
N LEU A 180 11.38 8.22 -12.55
CA LEU A 180 10.82 9.37 -11.85
C LEU A 180 10.84 10.60 -12.77
N ILE A 181 9.73 10.89 -13.44
CA ILE A 181 9.71 11.96 -14.47
C ILE A 181 9.60 13.37 -13.90
N SER A 182 9.33 13.52 -12.63
CA SER A 182 9.29 14.81 -11.94
C SER A 182 9.43 14.66 -10.42
N GLU A 183 9.64 15.76 -9.73
CA GLU A 183 9.63 15.84 -8.26
C GLU A 183 8.29 15.41 -7.63
N ARG A 184 7.23 15.31 -8.42
CA ARG A 184 5.91 14.83 -7.97
C ARG A 184 5.83 13.30 -7.90
N SER A 185 6.63 12.57 -8.71
CA SER A 185 6.60 11.11 -8.80
C SER A 185 6.72 10.42 -7.45
N PRO A 186 7.61 10.79 -6.53
CA PRO A 186 7.70 10.12 -5.22
C PRO A 186 6.38 10.10 -4.45
N GLY A 187 5.61 11.19 -4.48
CA GLY A 187 4.28 11.27 -3.83
C GLY A 187 3.20 10.43 -4.52
N GLY A 188 3.44 10.01 -5.75
CA GLY A 188 2.55 9.17 -6.55
C GLY A 188 2.73 7.67 -6.37
N LEU A 189 3.84 7.23 -5.79
CA LEU A 189 4.20 5.82 -5.62
C LEU A 189 3.47 5.20 -4.41
N THR A 190 2.17 5.01 -4.53
CA THR A 190 1.30 4.71 -3.38
C THR A 190 0.91 3.25 -3.23
N SER A 191 1.20 2.39 -4.19
CA SER A 191 0.97 0.94 -4.06
C SER A 191 1.91 0.12 -4.93
N ILE A 192 2.07 -1.14 -4.56
CA ILE A 192 2.86 -2.13 -5.25
C ILE A 192 2.03 -3.40 -5.42
N THR A 193 2.05 -3.98 -6.62
CA THR A 193 1.42 -5.28 -6.93
C THR A 193 2.51 -6.23 -7.39
N VAL A 194 2.57 -7.43 -6.81
CA VAL A 194 3.65 -8.39 -7.06
C VAL A 194 3.15 -9.56 -7.90
N ASP A 195 3.79 -9.80 -9.03
CA ASP A 195 3.55 -10.90 -9.94
C ASP A 195 4.59 -11.99 -9.69
N VAL A 196 4.19 -13.01 -8.97
CA VAL A 196 5.03 -14.15 -8.62
C VAL A 196 4.13 -15.35 -8.25
N THR A 197 4.67 -16.57 -8.39
CA THR A 197 4.08 -17.78 -7.85
C THR A 197 5.04 -18.41 -6.83
N ALA A 198 4.55 -19.33 -6.01
CA ALA A 198 5.40 -20.05 -5.05
C ALA A 198 6.59 -20.81 -5.68
N ASN A 199 6.50 -21.09 -6.99
CA ASN A 199 7.54 -21.81 -7.75
C ASN A 199 8.52 -20.87 -8.49
N THR A 200 8.27 -19.55 -8.49
CA THR A 200 9.04 -18.55 -9.26
C THR A 200 9.56 -17.42 -8.39
N CYS A 201 9.87 -17.71 -7.11
CA CYS A 201 10.24 -16.69 -6.12
C CYS A 201 11.39 -15.78 -6.56
N ASP A 202 12.34 -16.29 -7.34
CA ASP A 202 13.50 -15.53 -7.81
C ASP A 202 13.20 -14.70 -9.08
N ASP A 203 12.02 -14.89 -9.68
CA ASP A 203 11.59 -14.22 -10.91
C ASP A 203 10.33 -13.38 -10.71
N ALA A 204 10.26 -12.72 -9.57
CA ALA A 204 9.17 -11.82 -9.26
C ALA A 204 9.28 -10.53 -10.07
N TYR A 205 8.10 -10.02 -10.48
CA TYR A 205 7.95 -8.67 -10.99
C TYR A 205 7.07 -7.86 -10.04
N ALA A 206 7.34 -6.58 -9.95
CA ALA A 206 6.48 -5.65 -9.21
C ALA A 206 5.99 -4.53 -10.13
N TYR A 207 4.71 -4.19 -10.00
CA TYR A 207 4.06 -3.09 -10.71
C TYR A 207 3.70 -2.03 -9.68
N ILE A 208 4.23 -0.82 -9.87
CA ILE A 208 4.10 0.30 -8.93
C ILE A 208 3.38 1.42 -9.67
N ASN A 209 2.25 1.85 -9.13
CA ASN A 209 1.55 2.99 -9.68
C ASN A 209 2.26 4.30 -9.32
N ASP A 210 2.30 5.24 -10.26
CA ASP A 210 2.62 6.64 -10.01
C ASP A 210 1.39 7.48 -10.36
N LEU A 211 0.51 7.67 -9.37
CA LEU A 211 -0.75 8.38 -9.58
C LEU A 211 -0.55 9.88 -9.84
N ALA A 212 0.53 10.46 -9.32
CA ALA A 212 0.79 11.90 -9.41
C ALA A 212 1.33 12.33 -10.78
N THR A 213 1.98 11.41 -11.50
CA THR A 213 2.52 11.66 -12.84
C THR A 213 2.03 10.63 -13.87
N GLU A 214 0.97 9.89 -13.51
CA GLU A 214 0.14 9.10 -14.42
C GLU A 214 0.91 8.01 -15.18
N GLY A 215 1.74 7.27 -14.47
CA GLY A 215 2.57 6.22 -15.01
C GLY A 215 2.61 4.95 -14.16
N MET A 216 3.35 3.98 -14.66
CA MET A 216 3.63 2.72 -13.97
C MET A 216 5.13 2.47 -13.99
N VAL A 217 5.72 2.17 -12.83
CA VAL A 217 7.07 1.63 -12.75
C VAL A 217 7.00 0.12 -12.61
N VAL A 218 7.72 -0.59 -13.46
CA VAL A 218 7.85 -2.05 -13.42
C VAL A 218 9.25 -2.38 -12.90
N PHE A 219 9.33 -3.32 -11.99
CA PHE A 219 10.59 -3.83 -11.45
C PHE A 219 10.70 -5.34 -11.68
N SER A 220 11.88 -5.80 -12.07
CA SER A 220 12.23 -7.23 -12.19
C SER A 220 13.25 -7.61 -11.12
N LEU A 221 12.87 -8.52 -10.22
CA LEU A 221 13.75 -9.00 -9.17
C LEU A 221 14.98 -9.73 -9.76
N ARG A 222 14.77 -10.58 -10.77
CA ARG A 222 15.85 -11.35 -11.40
C ARG A 222 16.88 -10.47 -12.08
N LYS A 223 16.42 -9.38 -12.73
CA LYS A 223 17.31 -8.45 -13.45
C LYS A 223 17.90 -7.39 -12.52
N LEU A 224 17.32 -7.20 -11.34
CA LEU A 224 17.58 -6.05 -10.46
C LEU A 224 17.51 -4.74 -11.24
N ASP A 225 16.45 -4.58 -12.02
CA ASP A 225 16.24 -3.45 -12.91
C ASP A 225 14.78 -3.01 -12.94
N SER A 226 14.54 -1.73 -13.24
CA SER A 226 13.23 -1.14 -13.33
C SER A 226 13.08 -0.31 -14.61
N TRP A 227 11.85 -0.10 -15.04
CA TRP A 227 11.52 0.78 -16.17
C TRP A 227 10.15 1.39 -15.98
N ARG A 228 9.97 2.57 -16.52
CA ARG A 228 8.70 3.26 -16.54
C ARG A 228 7.91 2.95 -17.81
N ILE A 229 6.61 2.80 -17.66
CA ILE A 229 5.63 2.72 -18.74
C ILE A 229 4.70 3.92 -18.62
N GLU A 230 4.44 4.58 -19.74
CA GLU A 230 3.48 5.66 -19.89
C GLU A 230 2.43 5.26 -20.93
N HIS A 231 1.16 5.53 -20.64
CA HIS A 231 0.08 5.29 -21.59
C HIS A 231 -1.14 6.18 -21.27
N GLU A 232 -1.95 6.47 -22.31
CA GLU A 232 -3.16 7.29 -22.16
C GLU A 232 -4.16 6.71 -21.14
N THR A 233 -4.26 5.38 -21.05
CA THR A 233 -5.14 4.69 -20.08
C THR A 233 -4.69 4.82 -18.63
N PHE A 234 -3.52 5.36 -18.35
CA PHE A 234 -3.04 5.68 -17.00
C PHE A 234 -3.42 7.09 -16.56
N LYS A 235 -3.85 7.93 -17.52
CA LYS A 235 -4.20 9.31 -17.25
C LYS A 235 -5.61 9.44 -16.69
N HIS A 236 -5.84 10.51 -15.93
CA HIS A 236 -7.17 10.86 -15.49
C HIS A 236 -8.11 11.14 -16.67
N ASP A 237 -9.39 10.84 -16.49
CA ASP A 237 -10.44 11.21 -17.44
C ASP A 237 -10.84 12.69 -17.24
N PRO A 238 -10.63 13.56 -18.23
CA PRO A 238 -11.00 14.97 -18.12
C PRO A 238 -12.49 15.19 -17.81
N THR A 239 -13.36 14.26 -18.18
CA THR A 239 -14.80 14.36 -17.93
C THR A 239 -15.20 14.02 -16.50
N ALA A 240 -14.33 13.32 -15.75
CA ALA A 240 -14.55 12.89 -14.37
C ALA A 240 -13.84 13.78 -13.32
N LEU A 241 -13.15 14.84 -13.73
CA LEU A 241 -12.34 15.70 -12.85
C LEU A 241 -13.11 16.32 -11.69
N ASN A 242 -14.35 16.68 -11.91
CA ASN A 242 -15.18 17.36 -10.92
C ASN A 242 -16.26 16.43 -10.39
N PHE A 243 -16.27 16.26 -9.07
CA PHE A 243 -17.33 15.49 -8.41
C PHE A 243 -17.74 16.17 -7.10
N THR A 244 -18.94 15.85 -6.63
CA THR A 244 -19.51 16.52 -5.44
C THR A 244 -19.60 15.55 -4.28
N VAL A 245 -19.01 15.90 -3.15
CA VAL A 245 -19.09 15.16 -1.90
C VAL A 245 -19.58 16.07 -0.79
N GLY A 246 -20.68 15.71 -0.12
CA GLY A 246 -21.27 16.49 0.96
C GLY A 246 -21.60 17.94 0.58
N GLY A 247 -21.99 18.19 -0.69
CA GLY A 247 -22.31 19.52 -1.21
C GLY A 247 -21.08 20.34 -1.67
N ASN A 248 -19.87 19.83 -1.48
CA ASN A 248 -18.64 20.52 -1.93
C ASN A 248 -18.18 19.94 -3.26
N VAL A 249 -17.83 20.82 -4.20
CA VAL A 249 -17.21 20.43 -5.47
C VAL A 249 -15.71 20.19 -5.24
N ILE A 250 -15.26 19.00 -5.62
CA ILE A 250 -13.85 18.59 -5.53
C ILE A 250 -13.33 18.43 -6.95
N THR A 251 -12.20 19.05 -7.26
CA THR A 251 -11.46 18.83 -8.50
C THR A 251 -10.23 17.99 -8.20
N TRP A 252 -10.14 16.79 -8.84
CA TRP A 252 -9.05 15.85 -8.59
C TRP A 252 -8.43 15.39 -9.92
N ARG A 253 -7.11 15.18 -9.96
CA ARG A 253 -6.36 14.89 -11.20
C ARG A 253 -5.37 13.74 -11.05
N ASP A 254 -5.68 12.75 -10.21
CA ASP A 254 -4.80 11.61 -10.04
C ASP A 254 -5.06 10.54 -11.11
N GLY A 255 -3.97 10.01 -11.67
CA GLY A 255 -3.96 8.95 -12.66
C GLY A 255 -3.98 7.55 -12.05
N LEU A 256 -3.18 6.64 -12.61
CA LEU A 256 -3.14 5.23 -12.24
C LEU A 256 -3.05 5.00 -10.72
N PHE A 257 -4.07 4.34 -10.15
CA PHE A 257 -4.22 4.22 -8.70
C PHE A 257 -4.04 2.80 -8.18
N SER A 258 -4.61 1.81 -8.86
CA SER A 258 -4.68 0.44 -8.38
C SER A 258 -4.41 -0.54 -9.51
N ILE A 259 -3.73 -1.64 -9.19
CA ILE A 259 -3.44 -2.74 -10.12
C ILE A 259 -3.78 -4.05 -9.43
N SER A 260 -4.56 -4.91 -10.08
CA SER A 260 -4.89 -6.25 -9.63
C SER A 260 -4.54 -7.27 -10.70
N LEU A 261 -4.16 -8.47 -10.30
CA LEU A 261 -3.77 -9.53 -11.24
C LEU A 261 -4.77 -10.69 -11.22
N SER A 262 -5.06 -11.25 -12.40
CA SER A 262 -5.75 -12.53 -12.50
C SER A 262 -4.88 -13.68 -11.99
N GLU A 263 -5.46 -14.87 -11.87
CA GLU A 263 -4.67 -16.09 -11.80
C GLU A 263 -3.82 -16.24 -13.08
N PRO A 264 -2.65 -16.89 -13.00
CA PRO A 264 -1.83 -17.13 -14.17
C PRO A 264 -2.50 -18.15 -15.12
N ASP A 265 -2.33 -17.95 -16.41
CA ASP A 265 -2.68 -18.94 -17.40
C ASP A 265 -1.65 -20.11 -17.45
N GLN A 266 -1.83 -21.03 -18.39
CA GLN A 266 -0.93 -22.17 -18.58
C GLN A 266 0.53 -21.81 -18.94
N HIS A 267 0.76 -20.56 -19.37
CA HIS A 267 2.08 -20.03 -19.71
C HIS A 267 2.66 -19.13 -18.59
N GLY A 268 1.92 -18.95 -17.49
CA GLY A 268 2.31 -18.09 -16.39
C GLY A 268 1.98 -16.61 -16.63
N THR A 269 1.30 -16.27 -17.73
CA THR A 269 0.84 -14.92 -18.05
C THR A 269 -0.42 -14.59 -17.26
N ARG A 270 -0.53 -13.37 -16.79
CA ARG A 270 -1.72 -12.85 -16.08
C ARG A 270 -2.32 -11.68 -16.85
N LEU A 271 -3.58 -11.40 -16.59
CA LEU A 271 -4.18 -10.11 -16.89
C LEU A 271 -3.97 -9.17 -15.70
N ALA A 272 -3.45 -8.00 -15.96
CA ALA A 272 -3.46 -6.89 -15.02
C ALA A 272 -4.70 -6.04 -15.29
N TYR A 273 -5.53 -5.86 -14.27
CA TYR A 273 -6.68 -4.96 -14.24
C TYR A 273 -6.28 -3.71 -13.51
N TYR A 274 -6.64 -2.55 -14.02
CA TYR A 274 -6.27 -1.28 -13.41
C TYR A 274 -7.18 -0.14 -13.85
N HIS A 275 -7.20 0.91 -13.06
CA HIS A 275 -7.89 2.16 -13.40
C HIS A 275 -7.12 3.38 -12.86
N PRO A 276 -7.24 4.55 -13.51
CA PRO A 276 -6.89 5.81 -12.90
C PRO A 276 -7.83 6.16 -11.74
N MET A 277 -7.36 6.88 -10.75
CA MET A 277 -8.17 7.32 -9.61
C MET A 277 -9.38 8.13 -10.07
N VAL A 278 -9.17 8.98 -11.07
CA VAL A 278 -10.19 9.81 -11.68
C VAL A 278 -10.49 9.27 -13.06
N SER A 279 -11.33 8.24 -13.13
CA SER A 279 -11.78 7.62 -14.40
C SER A 279 -13.11 6.91 -14.21
N LEU A 280 -13.85 6.77 -15.29
CA LEU A 280 -15.07 5.96 -15.36
C LEU A 280 -14.82 4.59 -16.04
N ASN A 281 -13.58 4.31 -16.44
CA ASN A 281 -13.20 3.11 -17.17
C ASN A 281 -12.26 2.23 -16.35
N GLU A 282 -12.41 0.92 -16.53
CA GLU A 282 -11.46 -0.10 -16.08
C GLU A 282 -10.72 -0.64 -17.30
N TYR A 283 -9.41 -0.87 -17.15
CA TYR A 283 -8.56 -1.30 -18.26
C TYR A 283 -7.86 -2.61 -17.94
N THR A 284 -7.46 -3.33 -18.99
CA THR A 284 -6.69 -4.57 -18.89
C THR A 284 -5.48 -4.57 -19.81
N VAL A 285 -4.42 -5.23 -19.37
CA VAL A 285 -3.22 -5.52 -20.16
C VAL A 285 -2.62 -6.85 -19.73
N THR A 286 -1.98 -7.58 -20.64
CA THR A 286 -1.26 -8.81 -20.27
C THR A 286 0.07 -8.50 -19.60
N THR A 287 0.45 -9.28 -18.60
CA THR A 287 1.69 -9.05 -17.85
C THR A 287 2.95 -9.27 -18.68
N ASP A 288 2.93 -10.11 -19.73
CA ASP A 288 4.03 -10.26 -20.69
C ASP A 288 4.42 -8.93 -21.35
N PHE A 289 3.43 -8.11 -21.52
CA PHE A 289 3.58 -6.77 -22.05
C PHE A 289 4.36 -5.89 -21.10
N LEU A 290 3.93 -5.86 -19.84
CA LEU A 290 4.54 -5.07 -18.78
C LEU A 290 5.97 -5.51 -18.48
N LYS A 291 6.26 -6.82 -18.63
CA LYS A 291 7.56 -7.44 -18.38
C LYS A 291 8.60 -7.19 -19.48
N THR A 292 8.19 -6.59 -20.61
CA THR A 292 9.06 -6.35 -21.77
C THR A 292 9.30 -4.86 -21.98
N PRO A 293 10.48 -4.32 -21.58
CA PRO A 293 10.81 -2.92 -21.77
C PRO A 293 10.73 -2.49 -23.26
N GLY A 294 10.23 -1.28 -23.51
CA GLY A 294 10.19 -0.68 -24.83
C GLY A 294 9.14 -1.23 -25.80
N ARG A 295 8.34 -2.19 -25.36
CA ARG A 295 7.23 -2.71 -26.17
C ARG A 295 6.02 -1.79 -26.03
N THR A 296 5.37 -1.40 -27.14
CA THR A 296 4.13 -0.59 -27.09
C THR A 296 2.93 -1.45 -26.69
N PRO A 297 2.25 -1.20 -25.58
CA PRO A 297 1.16 -2.03 -25.12
C PRO A 297 -0.11 -1.93 -25.97
N THR A 298 -0.83 -3.05 -26.07
CA THR A 298 -2.24 -3.03 -26.51
C THR A 298 -3.10 -3.17 -25.26
N PHE A 299 -3.61 -2.04 -24.80
CA PHE A 299 -4.55 -1.99 -23.68
C PHE A 299 -5.98 -2.19 -24.17
N LYS A 300 -6.82 -2.84 -23.37
CA LYS A 300 -8.25 -3.03 -23.63
C LYS A 300 -9.05 -2.36 -22.54
N ILE A 301 -10.19 -1.82 -22.92
CA ILE A 301 -11.23 -1.30 -22.03
C ILE A 301 -12.12 -2.47 -21.59
#